data_9290f8ea450ff3b12ff0ff6ccf1e38b1
#
_entry.id   9290f8ea450ff3b12ff0ff6ccf1e38b1
#
_cell.length_a   1.000
_cell.length_b   1.000
_cell.length_c   1.000
_cell.angle_alpha   90.00
_cell.angle_beta   90.00
_cell.angle_gamma   90.00
#
_symmetry.space_group_name_H-M   'P 1'
#
loop_
_entity.id
_entity.type
_entity.pdbx_description
1 polymer ?
#
loop_
_entity_poly.entity_id
_entity_poly.type
_entity_poly.pdbx_seq_one_letter_code
_entity_poly.pdbx_strand_id
1 'polypeptide(L)'
;MRIAPISAVLGSLVAAGVAAGVVLQAAAPVPRPAKEFTLTLPSGKQAQLASYRGKVVMVAFMFTTCPHCQALSKVITKLQNELGTRGFQAVGVAFNDEVNTPNAAGNAQVTAKFISDNGVGFPVGYAARPAVMNYLSLSDVERWVVPQVVIIDRKGVIRAQSAATGTADLQTESYLRKYLGDLLSEGAAPAKSGTPSKAPAKKAADKKTS
;
A
#
# COMPACT_ATOMS: atom_id res chain seq x y z
N MET A 1 -74.63 -35.93 -35.06
CA MET A 1 -73.85 -36.12 -33.83
C MET A 1 -72.35 -35.93 -34.17
N ARG A 2 -71.80 -34.72 -33.99
CA ARG A 2 -70.45 -34.39 -34.43
C ARG A 2 -69.59 -34.19 -33.20
N ILE A 3 -68.56 -34.99 -33.08
CA ILE A 3 -67.60 -34.96 -31.95
C ILE A 3 -66.42 -34.09 -32.42
N ALA A 4 -66.17 -33.01 -31.73
CA ALA A 4 -65.01 -32.14 -31.97
C ALA A 4 -63.77 -32.65 -31.24
N PRO A 5 -62.53 -32.52 -31.77
CA PRO A 5 -61.32 -32.95 -31.11
C PRO A 5 -60.81 -31.86 -30.16
N ILE A 6 -60.38 -32.29 -28.98
CA ILE A 6 -59.73 -31.46 -27.98
C ILE A 6 -58.26 -31.32 -28.35
N SER A 7 -57.86 -30.08 -28.68
CA SER A 7 -56.48 -29.74 -28.92
C SER A 7 -55.74 -29.56 -27.59
N ALA A 8 -54.79 -30.43 -27.28
CA ALA A 8 -53.88 -30.32 -26.17
C ALA A 8 -52.82 -29.26 -26.48
N VAL A 9 -52.80 -28.16 -25.69
CA VAL A 9 -51.74 -27.15 -25.72
C VAL A 9 -50.65 -27.63 -24.76
N LEU A 10 -49.54 -28.12 -25.33
CA LEU A 10 -48.30 -28.35 -24.55
C LEU A 10 -47.65 -27.00 -24.23
N GLY A 11 -47.76 -26.56 -22.98
CA GLY A 11 -47.00 -25.43 -22.45
C GLY A 11 -45.56 -25.84 -22.20
N SER A 12 -44.60 -25.32 -22.96
CA SER A 12 -43.18 -25.46 -22.73
C SER A 12 -42.78 -24.58 -21.55
N LEU A 13 -42.48 -25.19 -20.39
CA LEU A 13 -41.82 -24.56 -19.27
C LEU A 13 -40.33 -24.38 -19.60
N VAL A 14 -39.93 -23.16 -19.99
CA VAL A 14 -38.53 -22.77 -20.07
C VAL A 14 -38.04 -22.54 -18.63
N ALA A 15 -37.33 -23.49 -18.07
CA ALA A 15 -36.60 -23.34 -16.82
C ALA A 15 -35.39 -22.42 -17.07
N ALA A 16 -35.51 -21.13 -16.70
CA ALA A 16 -34.37 -20.22 -16.63
C ALA A 16 -33.45 -20.63 -15.47
N GLY A 17 -32.41 -21.39 -15.79
CA GLY A 17 -31.36 -21.73 -14.87
C GLY A 17 -30.55 -20.45 -14.52
N VAL A 18 -30.78 -19.88 -13.34
CA VAL A 18 -29.90 -18.86 -12.77
C VAL A 18 -28.60 -19.57 -12.39
N ALA A 19 -27.59 -19.50 -13.27
CA ALA A 19 -26.22 -19.86 -12.91
C ALA A 19 -25.75 -18.85 -11.87
N ALA A 20 -25.80 -19.24 -10.59
CA ALA A 20 -25.12 -18.51 -9.53
C ALA A 20 -23.61 -18.60 -9.80
N GLY A 21 -23.07 -17.62 -10.51
CA GLY A 21 -21.63 -17.44 -10.68
C GLY A 21 -21.02 -17.22 -9.31
N VAL A 22 -20.19 -18.16 -8.86
CA VAL A 22 -19.30 -17.95 -7.73
C VAL A 22 -18.38 -16.80 -8.10
N VAL A 23 -18.69 -15.59 -7.64
CA VAL A 23 -17.80 -14.43 -7.77
C VAL A 23 -16.62 -14.72 -6.83
N LEU A 24 -15.54 -15.28 -7.39
CA LEU A 24 -14.26 -15.33 -6.71
C LEU A 24 -13.88 -13.88 -6.42
N GLN A 25 -13.98 -13.46 -5.16
CA GLN A 25 -13.63 -12.11 -4.73
C GLN A 25 -12.11 -11.99 -4.76
N ALA A 26 -11.58 -11.69 -5.93
CA ALA A 26 -10.19 -11.27 -6.08
C ALA A 26 -9.98 -9.96 -5.32
N ALA A 27 -8.77 -9.73 -4.82
CA ALA A 27 -8.38 -8.43 -4.27
C ALA A 27 -8.91 -7.31 -5.17
N ALA A 28 -9.37 -6.20 -4.56
CA ALA A 28 -9.96 -5.10 -5.32
C ALA A 28 -9.09 -4.71 -6.52
N PRO A 29 -9.67 -4.54 -7.71
CA PRO A 29 -8.90 -4.32 -8.93
C PRO A 29 -8.02 -3.08 -8.83
N VAL A 30 -6.83 -3.15 -9.39
CA VAL A 30 -5.89 -2.03 -9.54
C VAL A 30 -5.71 -1.74 -11.04
N PRO A 31 -5.50 -0.45 -11.44
CA PRO A 31 -5.34 0.73 -10.59
C PRO A 31 -6.68 1.29 -10.07
N ARG A 32 -6.66 1.86 -8.85
CA ARG A 32 -7.82 2.57 -8.27
C ARG A 32 -7.38 3.70 -7.33
N PRO A 33 -8.20 4.74 -7.09
CA PRO A 33 -7.90 5.77 -6.09
C PRO A 33 -7.71 5.15 -4.70
N ALA A 34 -6.68 5.60 -3.98
CA ALA A 34 -6.49 5.24 -2.59
C ALA A 34 -7.56 5.92 -1.73
N LYS A 35 -8.25 5.14 -0.91
CA LYS A 35 -9.14 5.67 0.13
C LYS A 35 -8.32 6.33 1.24
N GLU A 36 -8.92 7.23 2.00
CA GLU A 36 -8.30 7.75 3.21
C GLU A 36 -8.16 6.64 4.26
N PHE A 37 -7.03 6.67 4.96
CA PHE A 37 -6.74 5.75 6.05
C PHE A 37 -5.96 6.47 7.14
N THR A 38 -6.38 6.25 8.37
CA THR A 38 -5.76 6.83 9.56
C THR A 38 -5.22 5.71 10.44
N LEU A 39 -4.00 5.89 10.94
CA LEU A 39 -3.36 5.01 11.89
C LEU A 39 -2.91 5.82 13.12
N THR A 40 -2.83 5.18 14.27
CA THR A 40 -2.35 5.80 15.52
C THR A 40 -0.90 5.38 15.73
N LEU A 41 0.00 6.35 15.82
CA LEU A 41 1.41 6.12 16.12
C LEU A 41 1.61 5.77 17.60
N PRO A 42 2.73 5.14 18.00
CA PRO A 42 3.03 4.87 19.41
C PRO A 42 3.05 6.12 20.30
N SER A 43 3.29 7.29 19.73
CA SER A 43 3.19 8.58 20.42
C SER A 43 1.77 9.05 20.73
N GLY A 44 0.75 8.31 20.31
CA GLY A 44 -0.68 8.69 20.36
C GLY A 44 -1.12 9.64 19.25
N LYS A 45 -0.20 10.16 18.43
CA LYS A 45 -0.55 11.00 17.28
C LYS A 45 -1.17 10.17 16.17
N GLN A 46 -2.15 10.75 15.51
CA GLN A 46 -2.71 10.15 14.30
C GLN A 46 -1.90 10.55 13.07
N ALA A 47 -1.66 9.60 12.17
CA ALA A 47 -1.09 9.81 10.86
C ALA A 47 -2.11 9.41 9.81
N GLN A 48 -2.27 10.22 8.78
CA GLN A 48 -3.19 9.99 7.67
C GLN A 48 -2.39 9.71 6.41
N LEU A 49 -2.82 8.75 5.58
CA LEU A 49 -2.16 8.48 4.30
C LEU A 49 -2.19 9.69 3.37
N ALA A 50 -3.22 10.53 3.47
CA ALA A 50 -3.31 11.79 2.72
C ALA A 50 -2.12 12.72 2.95
N SER A 51 -1.48 12.69 4.12
CA SER A 51 -0.30 13.53 4.43
C SER A 51 0.94 13.18 3.61
N TYR A 52 0.93 12.03 2.95
CA TYR A 52 2.02 11.57 2.07
C TYR A 52 1.75 11.79 0.58
N ARG A 53 0.71 12.56 0.21
CA ARG A 53 0.43 12.89 -1.21
C ARG A 53 1.64 13.53 -1.87
N GLY A 54 1.83 13.23 -3.16
CA GLY A 54 3.02 13.64 -3.91
C GLY A 54 4.22 12.72 -3.75
N LYS A 55 4.16 11.75 -2.84
CA LYS A 55 5.17 10.68 -2.70
C LYS A 55 4.65 9.37 -3.28
N VAL A 56 5.58 8.48 -3.63
CA VAL A 56 5.27 7.06 -3.83
C VAL A 56 5.21 6.42 -2.45
N VAL A 57 4.04 5.87 -2.08
CA VAL A 57 3.82 5.34 -0.73
C VAL A 57 3.68 3.82 -0.78
N MET A 58 4.40 3.11 0.08
CA MET A 58 4.20 1.69 0.33
C MET A 58 3.61 1.52 1.72
N VAL A 59 2.40 0.96 1.80
CA VAL A 59 1.76 0.62 3.07
C VAL A 59 1.88 -0.88 3.27
N ALA A 60 2.47 -1.29 4.40
CA ALA A 60 2.56 -2.68 4.82
C ALA A 60 1.63 -2.92 6.02
N PHE A 61 0.58 -3.69 5.83
CA PHE A 61 -0.32 -4.14 6.88
C PHE A 61 0.22 -5.45 7.45
N MET A 62 0.42 -5.51 8.77
CA MET A 62 1.21 -6.56 9.37
C MET A 62 0.75 -6.96 10.77
N PHE A 63 1.15 -8.15 11.18
CA PHE A 63 1.11 -8.56 12.58
C PHE A 63 2.51 -8.42 13.18
N THR A 64 2.61 -7.86 14.37
CA THR A 64 3.89 -7.62 15.05
C THR A 64 4.62 -8.91 15.41
N THR A 65 3.88 -10.00 15.59
CA THR A 65 4.38 -11.32 15.93
C THR A 65 4.70 -12.22 14.71
N CYS A 66 4.36 -11.77 13.49
CA CYS A 66 4.54 -12.56 12.28
C CYS A 66 5.99 -12.49 11.77
N PRO A 67 6.72 -13.62 11.64
CA PRO A 67 8.11 -13.62 11.16
C PRO A 67 8.28 -13.06 9.75
N HIS A 68 7.34 -13.34 8.83
CA HIS A 68 7.37 -12.77 7.47
C HIS A 68 7.21 -11.25 7.47
N CYS A 69 6.38 -10.71 8.38
CA CYS A 69 6.20 -9.27 8.55
C CYS A 69 7.48 -8.62 9.09
N GLN A 70 8.16 -9.27 10.05
CA GLN A 70 9.43 -8.81 10.59
C GLN A 70 10.52 -8.81 9.52
N ALA A 71 10.60 -9.86 8.70
CA ALA A 71 11.54 -9.94 7.59
C ALA A 71 11.28 -8.83 6.55
N LEU A 72 10.02 -8.65 6.14
CA LEU A 72 9.64 -7.60 5.20
C LEU A 72 9.95 -6.20 5.74
N SER A 73 9.78 -5.95 7.05
CA SER A 73 10.08 -4.65 7.65
C SER A 73 11.55 -4.27 7.50
N LYS A 74 12.47 -5.23 7.55
CA LYS A 74 13.91 -5.01 7.31
C LYS A 74 14.16 -4.63 5.85
N VAL A 75 13.51 -5.32 4.91
CA VAL A 75 13.57 -4.97 3.47
C VAL A 75 13.04 -3.56 3.22
N ILE A 76 11.89 -3.23 3.79
CA ILE A 76 11.28 -1.91 3.64
C ILE A 76 12.17 -0.82 4.24
N THR A 77 12.78 -1.05 5.41
CA THR A 77 13.73 -0.11 6.03
C THR A 77 14.89 0.20 5.11
N LYS A 78 15.46 -0.82 4.47
CA LYS A 78 16.55 -0.65 3.50
C LYS A 78 16.10 0.20 2.30
N LEU A 79 14.92 -0.10 1.74
CA LEU A 79 14.34 0.65 0.63
C LEU A 79 13.98 2.10 1.04
N GLN A 80 13.51 2.32 2.27
CA GLN A 80 13.24 3.66 2.80
C GLN A 80 14.52 4.49 2.86
N ASN A 81 15.62 3.91 3.34
CA ASN A 81 16.92 4.59 3.39
C ASN A 81 17.47 4.91 1.99
N GLU A 82 17.27 3.99 1.04
CA GLU A 82 17.76 4.13 -0.34
C GLU A 82 16.92 5.12 -1.17
N LEU A 83 15.60 5.03 -1.08
CA LEU A 83 14.67 5.72 -1.99
C LEU A 83 13.97 6.92 -1.35
N GLY A 84 14.07 7.11 -0.04
CA GLY A 84 13.33 8.15 0.70
C GLY A 84 13.61 9.56 0.17
N THR A 85 14.86 9.89 -0.14
CA THR A 85 15.27 11.20 -0.72
C THR A 85 14.71 11.44 -2.13
N ARG A 86 14.35 10.36 -2.84
CA ARG A 86 13.72 10.42 -4.17
C ARG A 86 12.19 10.58 -4.11
N GLY A 87 11.62 10.64 -2.90
CA GLY A 87 10.17 10.80 -2.68
C GLY A 87 9.43 9.50 -2.43
N PHE A 88 10.11 8.45 -1.98
CA PHE A 88 9.48 7.25 -1.44
C PHE A 88 9.11 7.43 0.04
N GLN A 89 8.02 6.84 0.47
CA GLN A 89 7.60 6.79 1.88
C GLN A 89 7.00 5.42 2.20
N ALA A 90 7.61 4.74 3.15
CA ALA A 90 7.03 3.54 3.74
C ALA A 90 6.17 3.88 4.95
N VAL A 91 5.10 3.12 5.16
CA VAL A 91 4.20 3.20 6.31
C VAL A 91 3.85 1.78 6.74
N GLY A 92 3.98 1.47 8.02
CA GLY A 92 3.54 0.21 8.61
C GLY A 92 2.24 0.38 9.37
N VAL A 93 1.36 -0.61 9.29
CA VAL A 93 0.10 -0.65 10.04
C VAL A 93 0.01 -2.00 10.74
N ALA A 94 0.16 -2.02 12.05
CA ALA A 94 -0.08 -3.18 12.89
C ALA A 94 -1.58 -3.31 13.17
N PHE A 95 -2.14 -4.54 13.06
CA PHE A 95 -3.58 -4.78 13.27
C PHE A 95 -3.89 -6.15 13.86
N ASN A 96 -2.89 -6.81 14.44
CA ASN A 96 -3.06 -8.06 15.19
C ASN A 96 -3.82 -7.83 16.51
N ASP A 97 -4.24 -8.91 17.15
CA ASP A 97 -5.10 -8.84 18.34
C ASP A 97 -4.40 -8.12 19.51
N GLU A 98 -3.07 -8.23 19.63
CA GLU A 98 -2.29 -7.57 20.68
C GLU A 98 -2.29 -6.04 20.56
N VAL A 99 -2.56 -5.48 19.37
CA VAL A 99 -2.70 -4.02 19.14
C VAL A 99 -4.14 -3.61 18.86
N ASN A 100 -5.08 -4.54 18.91
CA ASN A 100 -6.49 -4.30 18.64
C ASN A 100 -7.33 -4.39 19.92
N THR A 101 -6.78 -3.88 21.00
CA THR A 101 -7.40 -3.88 22.33
C THR A 101 -7.96 -2.50 22.67
N PRO A 102 -8.89 -2.40 23.63
CA PRO A 102 -9.33 -1.12 24.17
C PRO A 102 -8.22 -0.33 24.88
N ASN A 103 -7.09 -0.99 25.23
CA ASN A 103 -5.95 -0.37 25.89
C ASN A 103 -5.02 0.31 24.89
N ALA A 104 -5.24 1.60 24.66
CA ALA A 104 -4.40 2.39 23.73
C ALA A 104 -2.92 2.43 24.13
N ALA A 105 -2.60 2.46 25.42
CA ALA A 105 -1.21 2.44 25.91
C ALA A 105 -0.53 1.09 25.63
N GLY A 106 -1.24 -0.04 25.82
CA GLY A 106 -0.76 -1.37 25.47
C GLY A 106 -0.51 -1.52 23.97
N ASN A 107 -1.44 -1.03 23.14
CA ASN A 107 -1.30 -1.02 21.69
C ASN A 107 -0.07 -0.23 21.24
N ALA A 108 0.14 0.95 21.82
CA ALA A 108 1.32 1.78 21.58
C ALA A 108 2.62 1.07 21.96
N GLN A 109 2.64 0.42 23.13
CA GLN A 109 3.82 -0.30 23.64
C GLN A 109 4.20 -1.49 22.74
N VAL A 110 3.23 -2.32 22.33
CA VAL A 110 3.47 -3.45 21.42
C VAL A 110 4.02 -2.96 20.08
N THR A 111 3.46 -1.87 19.55
CA THR A 111 3.91 -1.29 18.27
C THR A 111 5.33 -0.70 18.43
N ALA A 112 5.62 0.02 19.50
CA ALA A 112 6.95 0.57 19.79
C ALA A 112 8.00 -0.53 19.93
N LYS A 113 7.65 -1.61 20.64
CA LYS A 113 8.53 -2.79 20.78
C LYS A 113 8.84 -3.42 19.42
N PHE A 114 7.84 -3.59 18.55
CA PHE A 114 8.05 -4.10 17.19
C PHE A 114 9.04 -3.24 16.41
N ILE A 115 8.90 -1.90 16.47
CA ILE A 115 9.79 -0.95 15.81
C ILE A 115 11.23 -1.13 16.30
N SER A 116 11.42 -1.16 17.61
CA SER A 116 12.73 -1.31 18.26
C SER A 116 13.40 -2.64 17.92
N ASP A 117 12.69 -3.74 18.15
CA ASP A 117 13.24 -5.10 17.98
C ASP A 117 13.64 -5.42 16.53
N ASN A 118 12.99 -4.80 15.57
CA ASN A 118 13.24 -5.05 14.14
C ASN A 118 14.06 -3.93 13.47
N GLY A 119 14.48 -2.91 14.20
CA GLY A 119 15.24 -1.77 13.66
C GLY A 119 14.48 -1.04 12.54
N VAL A 120 13.17 -0.81 12.72
CA VAL A 120 12.33 -0.24 11.67
C VAL A 120 12.62 1.24 11.49
N GLY A 121 13.00 1.65 10.28
CA GLY A 121 13.39 3.00 9.90
C GLY A 121 12.30 3.83 9.21
N PHE A 122 11.02 3.51 9.42
CA PHE A 122 9.87 4.21 8.85
C PHE A 122 8.70 4.26 9.84
N PRO A 123 7.71 5.15 9.66
CA PRO A 123 6.56 5.24 10.56
C PRO A 123 5.77 3.94 10.61
N VAL A 124 5.55 3.42 11.81
CA VAL A 124 4.63 2.31 12.07
C VAL A 124 3.63 2.76 13.12
N GLY A 125 2.36 2.54 12.84
CA GLY A 125 1.28 2.73 13.79
C GLY A 125 0.39 1.50 13.84
N TYR A 126 -0.73 1.63 14.54
CA TYR A 126 -1.73 0.58 14.64
C TYR A 126 -3.11 1.09 14.24
N ALA A 127 -3.97 0.19 13.80
CA ALA A 127 -5.35 0.47 13.45
C ALA A 127 -6.24 -0.72 13.79
N ALA A 128 -7.54 -0.45 13.96
CA ALA A 128 -8.52 -1.48 14.19
C ALA A 128 -8.63 -2.44 12.99
N ARG A 129 -8.70 -3.75 13.26
CA ARG A 129 -8.81 -4.78 12.21
C ARG A 129 -9.93 -4.49 11.20
N PRO A 130 -11.16 -4.12 11.60
CA PRO A 130 -12.22 -3.85 10.63
C PRO A 130 -11.87 -2.70 9.66
N ALA A 131 -11.15 -1.67 10.12
CA ALA A 131 -10.70 -0.58 9.26
C ALA A 131 -9.69 -1.05 8.22
N VAL A 132 -8.75 -1.93 8.63
CA VAL A 132 -7.76 -2.54 7.72
C VAL A 132 -8.44 -3.44 6.69
N MET A 133 -9.33 -4.33 7.12
CA MET A 133 -10.05 -5.26 6.24
C MET A 133 -10.88 -4.49 5.20
N ASN A 134 -11.59 -3.43 5.62
CA ASN A 134 -12.34 -2.56 4.71
C ASN A 134 -11.41 -1.85 3.70
N TYR A 135 -10.26 -1.32 4.16
CA TYR A 135 -9.30 -0.66 3.29
C TYR A 135 -8.74 -1.59 2.21
N LEU A 136 -8.40 -2.80 2.61
CA LEU A 136 -7.87 -3.84 1.73
C LEU A 136 -8.95 -4.51 0.87
N SER A 137 -10.24 -4.27 1.18
CA SER A 137 -11.38 -4.99 0.59
C SER A 137 -11.28 -6.50 0.79
N LEU A 138 -10.86 -6.90 1.99
CA LEU A 138 -10.81 -8.29 2.43
C LEU A 138 -12.04 -8.62 3.28
N SER A 139 -12.47 -9.88 3.23
CA SER A 139 -13.57 -10.41 4.04
C SER A 139 -13.03 -11.29 5.16
N ASP A 140 -13.64 -11.21 6.35
CA ASP A 140 -13.28 -12.08 7.48
C ASP A 140 -13.63 -13.55 7.25
N VAL A 141 -14.52 -13.85 6.28
CA VAL A 141 -14.91 -15.23 5.92
C VAL A 141 -13.97 -15.85 4.87
N GLU A 142 -13.11 -15.05 4.26
CA GLU A 142 -12.12 -15.52 3.29
C GLU A 142 -10.78 -15.79 3.97
N ARG A 143 -10.01 -16.73 3.40
CA ARG A 143 -8.64 -16.94 3.84
C ARG A 143 -7.76 -15.78 3.36
N TRP A 144 -7.12 -15.12 4.29
CA TRP A 144 -6.12 -14.09 4.01
C TRP A 144 -4.86 -14.31 4.86
N VAL A 145 -3.77 -13.71 4.45
CA VAL A 145 -2.47 -13.80 5.13
C VAL A 145 -1.85 -12.41 5.31
N VAL A 146 -0.87 -12.33 6.18
CA VAL A 146 0.00 -11.15 6.34
C VAL A 146 1.45 -11.52 5.99
N PRO A 147 2.27 -10.57 5.53
CA PRO A 147 1.94 -9.16 5.32
C PRO A 147 1.07 -8.90 4.08
N GLN A 148 0.21 -7.88 4.15
CA GLN A 148 -0.47 -7.32 3.00
C GLN A 148 0.19 -6.00 2.60
N VAL A 149 0.43 -5.80 1.32
CA VAL A 149 1.14 -4.64 0.79
C VAL A 149 0.25 -3.88 -0.18
N VAL A 150 0.26 -2.55 -0.06
CA VAL A 150 -0.37 -1.64 -1.02
C VAL A 150 0.66 -0.62 -1.46
N ILE A 151 0.79 -0.38 -2.77
CA ILE A 151 1.69 0.63 -3.34
C ILE A 151 0.85 1.69 -4.04
N ILE A 152 1.07 2.94 -3.64
CA ILE A 152 0.32 4.13 -4.08
C ILE A 152 1.29 5.06 -4.79
N ASP A 153 0.91 5.54 -5.97
CA ASP A 153 1.73 6.51 -6.72
C ASP A 153 1.57 7.94 -6.18
N ARG A 154 2.33 8.88 -6.77
CA ARG A 154 2.32 10.31 -6.39
C ARG A 154 0.95 10.98 -6.55
N LYS A 155 0.08 10.44 -7.42
CA LYS A 155 -1.28 10.94 -7.68
C LYS A 155 -2.29 10.41 -6.69
N GLY A 156 -1.88 9.50 -5.78
CA GLY A 156 -2.77 8.84 -4.83
C GLY A 156 -3.54 7.67 -5.43
N VAL A 157 -3.01 7.05 -6.48
CA VAL A 157 -3.60 5.87 -7.12
C VAL A 157 -2.89 4.61 -6.62
N ILE A 158 -3.64 3.64 -6.15
CA ILE A 158 -3.12 2.30 -5.81
C ILE A 158 -2.72 1.63 -7.13
N ARG A 159 -1.43 1.32 -7.27
CA ARG A 159 -0.84 0.70 -8.46
C ARG A 159 -0.58 -0.80 -8.27
N ALA A 160 -0.42 -1.21 -7.02
CA ALA A 160 -0.30 -2.63 -6.67
C ALA A 160 -0.92 -2.89 -5.29
N GLN A 161 -1.50 -4.07 -5.13
CA GLN A 161 -2.00 -4.59 -3.85
C GLN A 161 -1.80 -6.10 -3.81
N SER A 162 -1.42 -6.62 -2.65
CA SER A 162 -1.35 -8.06 -2.41
C SER A 162 -2.72 -8.72 -2.63
N ALA A 163 -2.73 -9.91 -3.24
CA ALA A 163 -3.88 -10.80 -3.16
C ALA A 163 -4.17 -11.20 -1.70
N ALA A 164 -5.38 -11.59 -1.37
CA ALA A 164 -5.72 -12.04 -0.01
C ALA A 164 -4.75 -13.10 0.51
N THR A 165 -4.38 -14.07 -0.33
CA THR A 165 -3.44 -15.14 -0.02
C THR A 165 -1.96 -14.74 -0.12
N GLY A 166 -1.68 -13.45 -0.27
CA GLY A 166 -0.33 -12.89 -0.42
C GLY A 166 0.11 -12.77 -1.88
N THR A 167 1.16 -11.99 -2.08
CA THR A 167 1.83 -11.82 -3.39
C THR A 167 3.34 -11.79 -3.13
N ALA A 168 4.04 -12.84 -3.54
CA ALA A 168 5.48 -13.02 -3.26
C ALA A 168 6.33 -11.86 -3.79
N ASP A 169 6.04 -11.35 -4.98
CA ASP A 169 6.76 -10.23 -5.58
C ASP A 169 6.73 -8.98 -4.69
N LEU A 170 5.58 -8.67 -4.09
CA LEU A 170 5.42 -7.53 -3.17
C LEU A 170 6.11 -7.73 -1.81
N GLN A 171 6.83 -8.84 -1.62
CA GLN A 171 7.65 -9.13 -0.45
C GLN A 171 9.12 -9.34 -0.81
N THR A 172 9.46 -9.32 -2.11
CA THR A 172 10.81 -9.55 -2.62
C THR A 172 11.54 -8.23 -2.85
N GLU A 173 12.72 -8.07 -2.22
CA GLU A 173 13.50 -6.82 -2.25
C GLU A 173 13.82 -6.36 -3.67
N SER A 174 14.29 -7.25 -4.55
CA SER A 174 14.65 -6.89 -5.93
C SER A 174 13.47 -6.42 -6.74
N TYR A 175 12.32 -7.07 -6.61
CA TYR A 175 11.08 -6.65 -7.27
C TYR A 175 10.62 -5.29 -6.76
N LEU A 176 10.53 -5.12 -5.43
CA LEU A 176 10.11 -3.86 -4.80
C LEU A 176 11.02 -2.71 -5.21
N ARG A 177 12.36 -2.92 -5.19
CA ARG A 177 13.32 -1.89 -5.61
C ARG A 177 13.06 -1.43 -7.03
N LYS A 178 12.90 -2.38 -7.97
CA LYS A 178 12.60 -2.06 -9.36
C LYS A 178 11.28 -1.35 -9.49
N TYR A 179 10.21 -1.91 -8.96
CA TYR A 179 8.85 -1.39 -9.10
C TYR A 179 8.70 0.02 -8.50
N LEU A 180 9.23 0.24 -7.29
CA LEU A 180 9.24 1.56 -6.65
C LEU A 180 10.12 2.55 -7.43
N GLY A 181 11.26 2.10 -7.95
CA GLY A 181 12.15 2.90 -8.80
C GLY A 181 11.47 3.39 -10.08
N ASP A 182 10.69 2.53 -10.73
CA ASP A 182 9.90 2.85 -11.92
C ASP A 182 8.84 3.91 -11.58
N LEU A 183 8.06 3.71 -10.50
CA LEU A 183 7.05 4.68 -10.05
C LEU A 183 7.65 6.04 -9.62
N LEU A 184 8.85 6.02 -9.04
CA LEU A 184 9.56 7.25 -8.66
C LEU A 184 10.05 8.03 -9.88
N SER A 185 10.30 7.34 -10.99
CA SER A 185 10.68 7.95 -12.27
C SER A 185 9.46 8.48 -13.03
N GLU A 186 8.27 7.91 -12.81
CA GLU A 186 7.03 8.43 -13.34
C GLU A 186 6.72 9.80 -12.71
N GLY A 187 6.78 10.88 -13.51
CA GLY A 187 6.45 12.24 -13.03
C GLY A 187 7.58 12.97 -12.30
N ALA A 188 8.79 12.44 -12.31
CA ALA A 188 9.97 13.27 -12.09
C ALA A 188 10.04 14.27 -13.25
N ALA A 189 9.92 15.58 -12.96
CA ALA A 189 10.20 16.60 -13.97
C ALA A 189 11.61 16.29 -14.54
N PRO A 190 11.82 16.44 -15.88
CA PRO A 190 13.14 16.22 -16.45
C PRO A 190 14.13 17.06 -15.67
N ALA A 191 15.18 16.42 -15.16
CA ALA A 191 16.27 17.12 -14.48
C ALA A 191 16.73 18.23 -15.43
N LYS A 192 16.57 19.50 -15.02
CA LYS A 192 17.14 20.63 -15.75
C LYS A 192 18.63 20.32 -15.82
N SER A 193 19.11 19.99 -17.00
CA SER A 193 20.53 19.89 -17.29
C SER A 193 21.11 21.25 -16.99
N GLY A 194 21.70 21.42 -15.81
CA GLY A 194 22.41 22.62 -15.42
C GLY A 194 23.63 22.76 -16.33
N THR A 195 23.53 23.59 -17.33
CA THR A 195 24.71 24.12 -18.06
C THR A 195 25.62 24.72 -17.01
N PRO A 196 26.89 24.32 -16.93
CA PRO A 196 27.81 24.94 -15.98
C PRO A 196 27.96 26.41 -16.31
N SER A 197 27.47 27.27 -15.43
CA SER A 197 27.66 28.73 -15.51
C SER A 197 29.15 28.99 -15.42
N LYS A 198 29.72 29.48 -16.54
CA LYS A 198 31.10 29.93 -16.65
C LYS A 198 31.29 31.12 -15.69
N ALA A 199 32.04 30.95 -14.64
CA ALA A 199 32.39 31.97 -13.67
C ALA A 199 33.09 33.15 -14.40
N PRO A 200 32.76 34.44 -14.11
CA PRO A 200 33.47 35.57 -14.69
C PRO A 200 34.90 35.65 -14.11
N ALA A 201 35.86 35.70 -14.99
CA ALA A 201 37.28 35.91 -14.67
C ALA A 201 37.46 37.23 -13.91
N LYS A 202 38.05 37.22 -12.72
CA LYS A 202 38.48 38.37 -11.96
C LYS A 202 39.61 39.08 -12.72
N LYS A 203 39.37 40.31 -13.18
CA LYS A 203 40.37 41.23 -13.68
C LYS A 203 41.27 41.66 -12.53
N ALA A 204 42.54 41.33 -12.59
CA ALA A 204 43.57 41.85 -11.70
C ALA A 204 43.73 43.36 -11.94
N ALA A 205 43.58 44.14 -10.87
CA ALA A 205 43.88 45.58 -10.86
C ALA A 205 45.36 45.74 -10.50
N ASP A 206 46.11 46.24 -11.48
CA ASP A 206 47.49 46.66 -11.34
C ASP A 206 47.53 47.95 -10.51
N LYS A 207 48.22 47.91 -9.39
CA LYS A 207 48.46 49.08 -8.52
C LYS A 207 49.89 49.52 -8.74
N LYS A 208 50.05 50.55 -9.59
CA LYS A 208 51.32 51.23 -9.79
C LYS A 208 51.52 52.27 -8.69
N THR A 209 52.62 52.12 -7.97
CA THR A 209 53.15 53.07 -6.96
C THR A 209 53.95 54.20 -7.65
N SER A 210 53.78 55.36 -7.18
CA SER A 210 54.77 56.47 -7.14
C SER A 210 54.48 57.36 -5.97
#